data_cee2c7470d644bf4e4a5a1c43c28158c
#
_entry.id   cee2c7470d644bf4e4a5a1c43c28158c
#
_cell.length_a   1.000
_cell.length_b   1.000
_cell.length_c   1.000
_cell.angle_alpha   90.00
_cell.angle_beta   90.00
_cell.angle_gamma   90.00
#
_symmetry.space_group_name_H-M   'P 1'
#
loop_
_entity.id
_entity.type
_entity.pdbx_description
1 polymer ?
#
loop_
_entity_poly.entity_id
_entity_poly.type
_entity_poly.pdbx_seq_one_letter_code
_entity_poly.pdbx_strand_id
1 'polypeptide(L)'
;MTEDNKDLHSVKNLRGVGPKISESLASLGILSVQDAMFHLPFRYEDRTVLTPIGEASYDKPVLIEGEIVKSTVVFRGRRMLFTEIYDGTGRLTMRMFNFAMAQHKALKEGLMVRCYGPVTHGPNGKQMIHPQYQIFDKSEDIEIDDSLTPVYPTTSGLQQGRIRKIIRDSIAYCDRHDLLKESSSLNVKSEFVDLWENLKFIHNPPSNIDIQTLLEGKHPAQRALIKEELVAHMLCAGLLKNELEGRKGPSMDKTSDAEEKFTSSLEFVLTGAQKRTWEEIRSDLKGNRPMRRLLQGDVGSGKTVVAIMSMLL
;
A
#
# COMPACT_ATOMS: atom_id res chain seq x y z
N MET A 1 -4.97 -11.98 -22.78
CA MET A 1 -3.50 -12.19 -22.73
C MET A 1 -3.25 -13.68 -22.67
N THR A 2 -2.58 -14.23 -23.67
CA THR A 2 -2.21 -15.65 -23.74
C THR A 2 -1.19 -15.99 -22.66
N GLU A 3 -1.16 -17.23 -22.17
CA GLU A 3 -0.24 -17.70 -21.11
C GLU A 3 1.24 -17.40 -21.41
N ASP A 4 1.63 -17.45 -22.68
CA ASP A 4 2.99 -17.13 -23.15
C ASP A 4 3.43 -15.67 -22.87
N ASN A 5 2.49 -14.73 -22.78
CA ASN A 5 2.81 -13.32 -22.50
C ASN A 5 2.98 -13.02 -21.00
N LYS A 6 2.49 -13.89 -20.12
CA LYS A 6 2.66 -13.75 -18.64
C LYS A 6 4.09 -14.06 -18.18
N ASP A 7 4.78 -14.99 -18.86
CA ASP A 7 6.14 -15.36 -18.49
C ASP A 7 7.18 -14.32 -18.94
N LEU A 8 6.90 -13.58 -20.02
CA LEU A 8 7.85 -12.59 -20.56
C LEU A 8 8.05 -11.41 -19.60
N HIS A 9 7.02 -11.00 -18.86
CA HIS A 9 7.05 -9.86 -17.94
C HIS A 9 7.07 -10.27 -16.45
N SER A 10 7.49 -11.52 -16.18
CA SER A 10 7.61 -12.02 -14.81
C SER A 10 8.70 -11.28 -14.03
N VAL A 11 8.46 -10.97 -12.75
CA VAL A 11 9.49 -10.42 -11.85
C VAL A 11 10.70 -11.34 -11.69
N LYS A 12 10.57 -12.63 -12.00
CA LYS A 12 11.67 -13.60 -11.98
C LYS A 12 12.77 -13.26 -12.98
N ASN A 13 12.44 -12.52 -14.04
CA ASN A 13 13.39 -12.10 -15.07
C ASN A 13 14.25 -10.90 -14.66
N LEU A 14 13.93 -10.27 -13.52
CA LEU A 14 14.71 -9.15 -12.99
C LEU A 14 15.99 -9.65 -12.31
N ARG A 15 17.08 -8.91 -12.54
CA ARG A 15 18.39 -9.23 -11.95
C ARG A 15 18.32 -9.24 -10.41
N GLY A 16 18.70 -10.37 -9.81
CA GLY A 16 18.74 -10.53 -8.36
C GLY A 16 17.45 -11.04 -7.74
N VAL A 17 16.45 -11.44 -8.54
CA VAL A 17 15.24 -12.12 -8.08
C VAL A 17 15.45 -13.64 -8.22
N GLY A 18 15.99 -14.26 -7.17
CA GLY A 18 16.09 -15.71 -7.07
C GLY A 18 14.83 -16.36 -6.51
N PRO A 19 14.77 -17.72 -6.42
CA PRO A 19 13.57 -18.45 -6.00
C PRO A 19 12.95 -17.96 -4.70
N LYS A 20 13.75 -17.79 -3.62
CA LYS A 20 13.26 -17.29 -2.32
C LYS A 20 12.64 -15.90 -2.38
N ILE A 21 13.23 -15.01 -3.18
CA ILE A 21 12.71 -13.66 -3.35
C ILE A 21 11.42 -13.69 -4.16
N SER A 22 11.36 -14.51 -5.20
CA SER A 22 10.16 -14.71 -6.01
C SER A 22 8.99 -15.25 -5.16
N GLU A 23 9.24 -16.19 -4.24
CA GLU A 23 8.24 -16.68 -3.29
C GLU A 23 7.75 -15.57 -2.35
N SER A 24 8.68 -14.76 -1.81
CA SER A 24 8.33 -13.61 -0.97
C SER A 24 7.52 -12.56 -1.73
N LEU A 25 7.86 -12.28 -2.99
CA LEU A 25 7.09 -11.37 -3.86
C LEU A 25 5.70 -11.94 -4.17
N ALA A 26 5.61 -13.23 -4.47
CA ALA A 26 4.34 -13.91 -4.73
C ALA A 26 3.39 -13.85 -3.52
N SER A 27 3.91 -13.94 -2.28
CA SER A 27 3.11 -13.79 -1.05
C SER A 27 2.56 -12.37 -0.86
N LEU A 28 3.13 -11.37 -1.56
CA LEU A 28 2.63 -9.98 -1.64
C LEU A 28 1.74 -9.74 -2.86
N GLY A 29 1.45 -10.78 -3.67
CA GLY A 29 0.70 -10.65 -4.91
C GLY A 29 1.52 -10.11 -6.09
N ILE A 30 2.84 -10.01 -5.97
CA ILE A 30 3.74 -9.48 -7.00
C ILE A 30 4.29 -10.64 -7.84
N LEU A 31 3.73 -10.86 -9.02
CA LEU A 31 4.11 -11.92 -9.95
C LEU A 31 4.79 -11.37 -11.22
N SER A 32 4.37 -10.18 -11.65
CA SER A 32 4.85 -9.49 -12.84
C SER A 32 5.55 -8.18 -12.47
N VAL A 33 6.29 -7.61 -13.43
CA VAL A 33 6.88 -6.27 -13.29
C VAL A 33 5.80 -5.18 -13.15
N GLN A 34 4.63 -5.39 -13.74
CA GLN A 34 3.48 -4.50 -13.60
C GLN A 34 2.93 -4.54 -12.17
N ASP A 35 2.77 -5.73 -11.57
CA ASP A 35 2.32 -5.85 -10.18
C ASP A 35 3.27 -5.11 -9.23
N ALA A 36 4.58 -5.17 -9.49
CA ALA A 36 5.57 -4.46 -8.68
C ALA A 36 5.37 -2.95 -8.70
N MET A 37 4.91 -2.39 -9.81
CA MET A 37 4.64 -0.95 -9.94
C MET A 37 3.36 -0.53 -9.22
N PHE A 38 2.37 -1.40 -9.14
CA PHE A 38 1.15 -1.16 -8.37
C PHE A 38 1.29 -1.53 -6.89
N HIS A 39 2.45 -2.04 -6.48
CA HIS A 39 2.78 -2.21 -5.07
C HIS A 39 3.22 -0.87 -4.48
N LEU A 40 2.26 -0.04 -4.11
CA LEU A 40 2.49 1.34 -3.71
C LEU A 40 3.14 1.47 -2.32
N PRO A 41 3.95 2.50 -2.08
CA PRO A 41 4.50 2.78 -0.75
C PRO A 41 3.37 3.24 0.18
N PHE A 42 3.43 2.81 1.45
CA PHE A 42 2.47 3.23 2.47
C PHE A 42 2.94 4.45 3.27
N ARG A 43 4.24 4.79 3.20
CA ARG A 43 4.84 6.00 3.78
C ARG A 43 6.13 6.36 3.07
N TYR A 44 6.65 7.55 3.39
CA TYR A 44 7.92 8.05 2.88
C TYR A 44 8.82 8.47 4.04
N GLU A 45 10.12 8.38 3.83
CA GLU A 45 11.16 8.83 4.74
C GLU A 45 11.95 9.93 4.04
N ASP A 46 12.14 11.07 4.73
CA ASP A 46 13.01 12.12 4.22
C ASP A 46 14.46 11.78 4.58
N ARG A 47 15.24 11.49 3.55
CA ARG A 47 16.69 11.21 3.64
C ARG A 47 17.51 12.17 2.78
N THR A 48 16.91 13.29 2.41
CA THR A 48 17.50 14.26 1.49
C THR A 48 18.32 15.34 2.19
N VAL A 49 18.22 15.41 3.52
CA VAL A 49 18.91 16.44 4.32
C VAL A 49 19.71 15.76 5.43
N LEU A 50 21.02 16.05 5.45
CA LEU A 50 21.88 15.69 6.57
C LEU A 50 21.59 16.61 7.75
N THR A 51 21.36 16.02 8.91
CA THR A 51 21.12 16.74 10.16
C THR A 51 22.38 16.64 11.04
N PRO A 52 22.97 17.78 11.45
CA PRO A 52 24.07 17.75 12.40
C PRO A 52 23.66 17.05 13.71
N ILE A 53 24.55 16.24 14.29
CA ILE A 53 24.27 15.51 15.54
C ILE A 53 23.84 16.46 16.66
N GLY A 54 24.49 17.64 16.73
CA GLY A 54 24.16 18.67 17.73
C GLY A 54 22.71 19.14 17.65
N GLU A 55 22.15 19.26 16.43
CA GLU A 55 20.80 19.78 16.15
C GLU A 55 19.73 18.69 16.08
N ALA A 56 20.13 17.41 16.04
CA ALA A 56 19.21 16.29 15.90
C ALA A 56 18.21 16.24 17.06
N SER A 57 16.93 16.39 16.75
CA SER A 57 15.82 16.33 17.72
C SER A 57 15.53 14.90 18.14
N TYR A 58 15.11 14.71 19.40
CA TYR A 58 14.70 13.39 19.89
C TYR A 58 13.37 12.94 19.27
N ASP A 59 13.22 11.62 19.15
CA ASP A 59 12.03 10.91 18.65
C ASP A 59 11.66 11.20 17.17
N LYS A 60 12.53 11.93 16.46
CA LYS A 60 12.38 12.14 15.02
C LYS A 60 13.43 11.34 14.27
N PRO A 61 13.05 10.66 13.17
CA PRO A 61 14.00 10.03 12.27
C PRO A 61 14.75 11.11 11.49
N VAL A 62 16.07 11.02 11.48
CA VAL A 62 16.96 11.95 10.78
C VAL A 62 18.09 11.19 10.10
N LEU A 63 18.63 11.78 9.02
CA LEU A 63 19.83 11.31 8.36
C LEU A 63 21.03 12.02 8.99
N ILE A 64 21.96 11.25 9.51
CA ILE A 64 23.18 11.73 10.16
C ILE A 64 24.37 11.09 9.47
N GLU A 65 25.43 11.86 9.31
CA GLU A 65 26.72 11.40 8.82
C GLU A 65 27.82 11.80 9.79
N GLY A 66 28.79 10.92 10.00
CA GLY A 66 29.91 11.21 10.87
C GLY A 66 30.99 10.14 10.83
N GLU A 67 32.13 10.45 11.41
CA GLU A 67 33.27 9.54 11.54
C GLU A 67 33.05 8.57 12.69
N ILE A 68 33.38 7.29 12.46
CA ILE A 68 33.39 6.27 13.50
C ILE A 68 34.60 6.53 14.42
N VAL A 69 34.31 6.96 15.63
CA VAL A 69 35.34 7.20 16.66
C VAL A 69 35.67 5.91 17.42
N LYS A 70 34.68 5.07 17.67
CA LYS A 70 34.85 3.84 18.44
C LYS A 70 33.78 2.82 18.08
N SER A 71 34.17 1.55 18.01
CA SER A 71 33.24 0.45 17.81
C SER A 71 33.58 -0.69 18.78
N THR A 72 32.67 -1.01 19.71
CA THR A 72 32.90 -1.98 20.77
C THR A 72 31.73 -2.92 20.98
N VAL A 73 32.05 -4.18 21.26
CA VAL A 73 31.06 -5.19 21.65
C VAL A 73 31.04 -5.29 23.18
N VAL A 74 29.87 -5.07 23.77
CA VAL A 74 29.65 -5.15 25.21
C VAL A 74 28.69 -6.32 25.49
N PHE A 75 29.01 -7.06 26.56
CA PHE A 75 28.15 -8.13 27.03
C PHE A 75 27.51 -7.72 28.38
N ARG A 76 26.17 -7.50 28.33
CA ARG A 76 25.36 -7.28 29.54
C ARG A 76 24.10 -8.16 29.43
N GLY A 77 24.26 -9.44 29.80
CA GLY A 77 23.23 -10.46 29.61
C GLY A 77 23.04 -10.90 28.15
N ARG A 78 23.17 -9.98 27.15
CA ARG A 78 23.23 -10.24 25.72
C ARG A 78 24.33 -9.44 25.05
N ARG A 79 24.81 -9.91 23.90
CA ARG A 79 25.80 -9.18 23.10
C ARG A 79 25.16 -7.95 22.48
N MET A 80 25.82 -6.82 22.62
CA MET A 80 25.41 -5.53 22.04
C MET A 80 26.61 -4.89 21.36
N LEU A 81 26.40 -4.31 20.18
CA LEU A 81 27.39 -3.52 19.47
C LEU A 81 27.07 -2.04 19.69
N PHE A 82 28.05 -1.29 20.14
CA PHE A 82 28.02 0.15 20.30
C PHE A 82 29.03 0.76 19.35
N THR A 83 28.57 1.60 18.44
CA THR A 83 29.44 2.36 17.53
C THR A 83 29.21 3.84 17.77
N GLU A 84 30.21 4.52 18.25
CA GLU A 84 30.20 5.96 18.50
C GLU A 84 30.65 6.70 17.25
N ILE A 85 29.85 7.68 16.82
CA ILE A 85 30.11 8.54 15.66
C ILE A 85 30.19 9.99 16.07
N TYR A 86 31.00 10.77 15.35
CA TYR A 86 31.25 12.19 15.59
C TYR A 86 31.26 12.97 14.26
N ASP A 87 30.59 14.10 14.21
CA ASP A 87 30.44 14.95 13.01
C ASP A 87 31.01 16.37 13.17
N GLY A 88 31.70 16.65 14.28
CA GLY A 88 32.18 18.01 14.64
C GLY A 88 31.18 18.78 15.50
N THR A 89 29.89 18.47 15.49
CA THR A 89 28.84 19.17 16.24
C THR A 89 28.40 18.40 17.49
N GLY A 90 28.58 17.09 17.49
CA GLY A 90 28.14 16.24 18.58
C GLY A 90 28.55 14.78 18.43
N ARG A 91 28.18 13.97 19.42
CA ARG A 91 28.39 12.52 19.42
C ARG A 91 27.05 11.78 19.43
N LEU A 92 26.98 10.70 18.67
CA LEU A 92 25.82 9.80 18.61
C LEU A 92 26.30 8.35 18.70
N THR A 93 25.57 7.53 19.45
CA THR A 93 25.87 6.11 19.58
C THR A 93 24.86 5.28 18.77
N MET A 94 25.33 4.55 17.76
CA MET A 94 24.55 3.49 17.14
C MET A 94 24.58 2.25 18.03
N ARG A 95 23.41 1.71 18.37
CA ARG A 95 23.27 0.56 19.26
C ARG A 95 22.54 -0.58 18.56
N MET A 96 23.20 -1.73 18.47
CA MET A 96 22.63 -2.92 17.82
C MET A 96 22.65 -4.11 18.79
N PHE A 97 21.49 -4.73 19.01
CA PHE A 97 21.34 -5.90 19.91
C PHE A 97 21.60 -7.22 19.19
N ASN A 98 21.13 -7.35 17.95
CA ASN A 98 21.33 -8.52 17.11
C ASN A 98 22.20 -8.11 15.92
N PHE A 99 23.45 -8.49 15.93
CA PHE A 99 24.39 -8.14 14.88
C PHE A 99 25.28 -9.34 14.50
N ALA A 100 25.68 -9.41 13.24
CA ALA A 100 26.68 -10.34 12.77
C ALA A 100 28.09 -9.84 13.07
N MET A 101 29.04 -10.72 13.33
CA MET A 101 30.44 -10.32 13.54
C MET A 101 31.03 -9.58 12.33
N ALA A 102 30.55 -9.87 11.14
CA ALA A 102 30.95 -9.14 9.93
C ALA A 102 30.57 -7.64 10.01
N GLN A 103 29.44 -7.29 10.61
CA GLN A 103 29.02 -5.89 10.81
C GLN A 103 29.97 -5.16 11.76
N HIS A 104 30.35 -5.80 12.88
CA HIS A 104 31.36 -5.23 13.78
C HIS A 104 32.71 -5.02 13.11
N LYS A 105 33.17 -6.01 12.32
CA LYS A 105 34.42 -5.91 11.57
C LYS A 105 34.40 -4.83 10.47
N ALA A 106 33.21 -4.50 9.94
CA ALA A 106 33.04 -3.47 8.93
C ALA A 106 33.04 -2.06 9.54
N LEU A 107 32.50 -1.88 10.75
CA LEU A 107 32.43 -0.60 11.47
C LEU A 107 33.77 -0.27 12.12
N LYS A 108 34.77 0.05 11.31
CA LYS A 108 36.13 0.39 11.77
C LYS A 108 36.24 1.87 12.14
N GLU A 109 37.07 2.16 13.14
CA GLU A 109 37.44 3.53 13.50
C GLU A 109 38.12 4.24 12.31
N GLY A 110 37.76 5.50 12.11
CA GLY A 110 38.26 6.36 11.04
C GLY A 110 37.45 6.29 9.74
N LEU A 111 36.55 5.32 9.56
CA LEU A 111 35.62 5.31 8.45
C LEU A 111 34.45 6.26 8.68
N MET A 112 33.83 6.70 7.60
CA MET A 112 32.60 7.46 7.63
C MET A 112 31.39 6.50 7.66
N VAL A 113 30.37 6.91 8.37
CA VAL A 113 29.08 6.22 8.38
C VAL A 113 27.97 7.23 8.23
N ARG A 114 27.05 6.94 7.30
CA ARG A 114 25.77 7.62 7.15
C ARG A 114 24.69 6.73 7.72
N CYS A 115 23.90 7.23 8.68
CA CYS A 115 22.87 6.44 9.35
C CYS A 115 21.53 7.20 9.39
N TYR A 116 20.44 6.44 9.29
CA TYR A 116 19.07 6.96 9.32
C TYR A 116 18.24 6.23 10.37
N GLY A 117 17.56 6.98 11.20
CA GLY A 117 16.68 6.45 12.23
C GLY A 117 16.26 7.50 13.26
N PRO A 118 15.35 7.15 14.18
CA PRO A 118 14.97 8.02 15.28
C PRO A 118 16.10 8.17 16.29
N VAL A 119 16.34 9.41 16.71
CA VAL A 119 17.29 9.72 17.79
C VAL A 119 16.58 9.56 19.12
N THR A 120 17.13 8.77 20.02
CA THR A 120 16.58 8.54 21.37
C THR A 120 17.60 8.87 22.44
N HIS A 121 17.14 8.98 23.68
CA HIS A 121 18.03 9.15 24.84
C HIS A 121 18.78 7.85 25.15
N GLY A 122 20.07 7.93 25.27
CA GLY A 122 20.94 6.83 25.68
C GLY A 122 21.74 7.17 26.96
N PRO A 123 22.44 6.17 27.52
CA PRO A 123 23.26 6.38 28.73
C PRO A 123 24.34 7.44 28.52
N ASN A 124 24.84 7.60 27.33
CA ASN A 124 25.94 8.53 26.99
C ASN A 124 25.46 9.69 26.08
N GLY A 125 24.18 10.05 26.11
CA GLY A 125 23.60 11.09 25.26
C GLY A 125 22.73 10.57 24.13
N LYS A 126 22.84 11.16 22.95
CA LYS A 126 22.05 10.78 21.78
C LYS A 126 22.41 9.38 21.29
N GLN A 127 21.41 8.54 21.00
CA GLN A 127 21.61 7.23 20.40
C GLN A 127 20.57 6.94 19.31
N MET A 128 20.93 6.06 18.37
CA MET A 128 20.03 5.40 17.44
C MET A 128 20.06 3.89 17.66
N ILE A 129 18.88 3.27 17.75
CA ILE A 129 18.75 1.82 17.96
C ILE A 129 18.44 1.16 16.61
N HIS A 130 19.30 0.24 16.18
CA HIS A 130 19.18 -0.44 14.89
C HIS A 130 18.96 0.50 13.69
N PRO A 131 19.74 1.59 13.52
CA PRO A 131 19.59 2.46 12.37
C PRO A 131 19.86 1.70 11.07
N GLN A 132 19.29 2.16 9.98
CA GLN A 132 19.82 1.81 8.66
C GLN A 132 21.12 2.58 8.47
N TYR A 133 22.17 1.95 7.97
CA TYR A 133 23.46 2.61 7.83
C TYR A 133 24.23 2.13 6.61
N GLN A 134 25.09 3.00 6.12
CA GLN A 134 26.06 2.75 5.06
C GLN A 134 27.44 3.23 5.54
N ILE A 135 28.46 2.45 5.26
CA ILE A 135 29.86 2.75 5.62
C ILE A 135 30.60 3.09 4.35
N PHE A 136 31.50 4.05 4.40
CA PHE A 136 32.30 4.47 3.26
C PHE A 136 33.63 5.10 3.73
N ASP A 137 34.54 5.25 2.80
CA ASP A 137 35.83 5.90 3.04
C ASP A 137 35.66 7.44 3.03
N LYS A 138 36.48 8.17 3.77
CA LYS A 138 36.48 9.65 3.73
C LYS A 138 36.76 10.24 2.35
N SER A 139 37.37 9.46 1.48
CA SER A 139 37.68 9.86 0.09
C SER A 139 36.52 9.65 -0.87
N GLU A 140 35.47 8.92 -0.44
CA GLU A 140 34.29 8.64 -1.25
C GLU A 140 33.25 9.76 -1.01
N ASP A 141 32.85 10.43 -2.09
CA ASP A 141 31.71 11.36 -2.04
C ASP A 141 30.44 10.59 -2.41
N ILE A 142 29.67 10.22 -1.40
CA ILE A 142 28.38 9.55 -1.59
C ILE A 142 27.28 10.61 -1.67
N GLU A 143 26.70 10.72 -2.85
CA GLU A 143 25.56 11.60 -3.08
C GLU A 143 24.44 11.33 -2.08
N ILE A 144 23.75 12.39 -1.67
CA ILE A 144 22.53 12.30 -0.87
C ILE A 144 21.38 12.10 -1.84
N ASP A 145 20.41 11.25 -1.47
CA ASP A 145 19.21 11.07 -2.28
C ASP A 145 18.53 12.44 -2.49
N ASP A 146 18.17 12.76 -3.73
CA ASP A 146 17.45 14.00 -4.11
C ASP A 146 15.92 13.84 -4.01
N SER A 147 15.46 12.66 -3.66
CA SER A 147 14.07 12.26 -3.61
C SER A 147 13.72 11.59 -2.27
N LEU A 148 12.45 11.68 -1.89
CA LEU A 148 11.95 11.01 -0.70
C LEU A 148 12.05 9.49 -0.86
N THR A 149 12.48 8.82 0.20
CA THR A 149 12.67 7.37 0.20
C THR A 149 11.36 6.64 0.47
N PRO A 150 10.78 5.89 -0.49
CA PRO A 150 9.54 5.16 -0.28
C PRO A 150 9.73 3.95 0.63
N VAL A 151 8.74 3.69 1.48
CA VAL A 151 8.66 2.51 2.36
C VAL A 151 7.48 1.66 1.93
N TYR A 152 7.76 0.40 1.58
CA TYR A 152 6.77 -0.53 1.03
C TYR A 152 6.30 -1.54 2.06
N PRO A 153 5.07 -2.06 1.95
CA PRO A 153 4.68 -3.28 2.63
C PRO A 153 5.64 -4.41 2.25
N THR A 154 6.09 -5.18 3.25
CA THR A 154 7.04 -6.30 3.03
C THR A 154 6.62 -7.52 3.82
N THR A 155 7.22 -8.66 3.48
CA THR A 155 7.07 -9.93 4.20
C THR A 155 8.41 -10.39 4.76
N SER A 156 8.37 -11.42 5.58
CA SER A 156 9.59 -12.02 6.15
C SER A 156 10.58 -12.42 5.06
N GLY A 157 11.83 -12.01 5.22
CA GLY A 157 12.92 -12.28 4.26
C GLY A 157 13.07 -11.25 3.13
N LEU A 158 12.14 -10.30 2.97
CA LEU A 158 12.24 -9.24 1.96
C LEU A 158 12.51 -7.87 2.63
N GLN A 159 13.76 -7.42 2.57
CA GLN A 159 14.17 -6.14 3.16
C GLN A 159 13.80 -4.94 2.29
N GLN A 160 13.58 -3.76 2.91
CA GLN A 160 13.22 -2.50 2.23
C GLN A 160 14.17 -2.14 1.07
N GLY A 161 15.47 -2.24 1.26
CA GLY A 161 16.43 -1.95 0.20
C GLY A 161 16.27 -2.85 -1.03
N ARG A 162 15.86 -4.11 -0.81
CA ARG A 162 15.65 -5.07 -1.89
C ARG A 162 14.35 -4.81 -2.66
N ILE A 163 13.26 -4.57 -1.96
CA ILE A 163 11.99 -4.29 -2.64
C ILE A 163 12.05 -2.96 -3.40
N ARG A 164 12.68 -1.92 -2.85
CA ARG A 164 12.94 -0.66 -3.56
C ARG A 164 13.71 -0.88 -4.86
N LYS A 165 14.77 -1.71 -4.80
CA LYS A 165 15.54 -2.04 -6.02
C LYS A 165 14.67 -2.77 -7.06
N ILE A 166 13.89 -3.77 -6.65
CA ILE A 166 13.03 -4.54 -7.56
C ILE A 166 12.01 -3.61 -8.22
N ILE A 167 11.36 -2.72 -7.48
CA ILE A 167 10.39 -1.77 -8.02
C ILE A 167 11.06 -0.80 -9.01
N ARG A 168 12.23 -0.26 -8.66
CA ARG A 168 13.01 0.60 -9.57
C ARG A 168 13.38 -0.14 -10.87
N ASP A 169 13.86 -1.36 -10.76
CA ASP A 169 14.21 -2.19 -11.91
C ASP A 169 12.97 -2.54 -12.75
N SER A 170 11.79 -2.71 -12.12
CA SER A 170 10.50 -2.92 -12.79
C SER A 170 10.06 -1.67 -13.56
N ILE A 171 10.16 -0.49 -12.96
CA ILE A 171 9.88 0.79 -13.63
C ILE A 171 10.76 0.95 -14.87
N ALA A 172 12.07 0.76 -14.71
CA ALA A 172 13.01 0.85 -15.82
C ALA A 172 12.77 -0.22 -16.91
N TYR A 173 12.27 -1.39 -16.54
CA TYR A 173 11.86 -2.44 -17.48
C TYR A 173 10.60 -2.00 -18.26
N CYS A 174 9.58 -1.50 -17.57
CA CYS A 174 8.34 -1.05 -18.20
C CYS A 174 8.54 0.13 -19.14
N ASP A 175 9.44 1.08 -18.78
CA ASP A 175 9.83 2.20 -19.67
C ASP A 175 10.44 1.69 -20.97
N ARG A 176 11.36 0.72 -20.89
CA ARG A 176 12.05 0.17 -22.07
C ARG A 176 11.14 -0.62 -23.00
N HIS A 177 10.08 -1.20 -22.48
CA HIS A 177 9.15 -2.07 -23.21
C HIS A 177 7.79 -1.43 -23.50
N ASP A 178 7.62 -0.14 -23.17
CA ASP A 178 6.38 0.65 -23.38
C ASP A 178 5.09 -0.02 -22.83
N LEU A 179 5.23 -0.83 -21.76
CA LEU A 179 4.17 -1.72 -21.29
C LEU A 179 2.91 -1.02 -20.75
N LEU A 180 2.98 0.28 -20.47
CA LEU A 180 1.87 1.06 -19.92
C LEU A 180 1.39 2.18 -20.84
N LYS A 181 2.08 2.44 -21.94
CA LYS A 181 1.64 3.47 -22.91
C LYS A 181 0.37 3.07 -23.67
N GLU A 182 0.11 1.79 -23.83
CA GLU A 182 -1.08 1.29 -24.51
C GLU A 182 -2.39 1.47 -23.72
N SER A 183 -2.31 1.67 -22.40
CA SER A 183 -3.50 1.89 -21.55
C SER A 183 -4.18 3.24 -21.83
N SER A 184 -3.48 4.19 -22.45
CA SER A 184 -4.00 5.52 -22.80
C SER A 184 -4.90 5.55 -24.04
N SER A 185 -5.18 4.40 -24.66
CA SER A 185 -6.00 4.31 -25.89
C SER A 185 -7.51 4.52 -25.67
N LEU A 186 -7.97 4.60 -24.43
CA LEU A 186 -9.29 5.14 -24.15
C LEU A 186 -9.23 6.66 -24.35
N ASN A 187 -9.68 7.11 -25.52
CA ASN A 187 -9.83 8.51 -25.96
C ASN A 187 -10.84 9.28 -25.07
N VAL A 188 -10.77 9.09 -23.76
CA VAL A 188 -11.44 9.94 -22.80
C VAL A 188 -10.58 11.18 -22.72
N LYS A 189 -11.01 12.30 -23.31
CA LYS A 189 -10.51 13.63 -23.01
C LYS A 189 -10.60 13.81 -21.48
N SER A 190 -9.64 13.32 -20.76
CA SER A 190 -9.70 13.28 -19.32
C SER A 190 -8.57 14.09 -18.74
N GLU A 191 -8.89 14.76 -17.69
CA GLU A 191 -8.02 15.17 -16.60
C GLU A 191 -7.23 13.99 -15.97
N PHE A 192 -7.20 12.81 -16.60
CA PHE A 192 -6.35 11.68 -16.29
C PHE A 192 -4.95 12.01 -16.82
N VAL A 193 -4.23 12.79 -16.02
CA VAL A 193 -2.78 12.90 -16.13
C VAL A 193 -2.23 11.48 -16.23
N ASP A 194 -1.31 11.29 -17.16
CA ASP A 194 -0.67 10.03 -17.51
C ASP A 194 -0.46 9.13 -16.27
N LEU A 195 -1.18 8.00 -16.22
CA LEU A 195 -1.07 6.98 -15.15
C LEU A 195 0.39 6.63 -14.88
N TRP A 196 1.17 6.54 -15.94
CA TRP A 196 2.57 6.19 -15.90
C TRP A 196 3.40 7.23 -15.14
N GLU A 197 3.22 8.51 -15.43
CA GLU A 197 3.93 9.60 -14.73
C GLU A 197 3.51 9.68 -13.25
N ASN A 198 2.23 9.46 -12.95
CA ASN A 198 1.76 9.40 -11.56
C ASN A 198 2.38 8.23 -10.78
N LEU A 199 2.49 7.04 -11.39
CA LEU A 199 3.15 5.90 -10.77
C LEU A 199 4.63 6.18 -10.53
N LYS A 200 5.36 6.69 -11.53
CA LYS A 200 6.78 7.07 -11.37
C LYS A 200 6.96 8.09 -10.24
N PHE A 201 6.11 9.11 -10.21
CA PHE A 201 6.12 10.12 -9.16
C PHE A 201 5.95 9.51 -7.77
N ILE A 202 4.96 8.61 -7.57
CA ILE A 202 4.69 7.99 -6.26
C ILE A 202 5.87 7.13 -5.81
N HIS A 203 6.57 6.49 -6.74
CA HIS A 203 7.74 5.67 -6.39
C HIS A 203 9.03 6.47 -6.17
N ASN A 204 9.10 7.70 -6.66
CA ASN A 204 10.27 8.57 -6.54
C ASN A 204 9.87 10.05 -6.43
N PRO A 205 9.13 10.45 -5.38
CA PRO A 205 8.70 11.84 -5.23
C PRO A 205 9.90 12.72 -4.89
N PRO A 206 10.03 13.91 -5.53
CA PRO A 206 11.16 14.81 -5.27
C PRO A 206 11.11 15.39 -3.85
N SER A 207 12.27 15.78 -3.33
CA SER A 207 12.42 16.26 -1.95
C SER A 207 11.68 17.55 -1.61
N ASN A 208 11.32 18.35 -2.61
CA ASN A 208 10.61 19.62 -2.41
C ASN A 208 9.09 19.47 -2.18
N ILE A 209 8.59 18.24 -2.13
CA ILE A 209 7.18 17.96 -1.86
C ILE A 209 6.95 17.90 -0.35
N ASP A 210 5.84 18.50 0.09
CA ASP A 210 5.38 18.31 1.46
C ASP A 210 5.00 16.85 1.73
N ILE A 211 5.82 16.19 2.54
CA ILE A 211 5.64 14.78 2.90
C ILE A 211 4.29 14.50 3.57
N GLN A 212 3.73 15.50 4.27
CA GLN A 212 2.43 15.36 4.93
C GLN A 212 1.31 15.19 3.92
N THR A 213 1.35 15.91 2.81
CA THR A 213 0.40 15.76 1.70
C THR A 213 0.42 14.35 1.11
N LEU A 214 1.61 13.73 1.01
CA LEU A 214 1.76 12.34 0.56
C LEU A 214 1.25 11.34 1.60
N LEU A 215 1.54 11.56 2.89
CA LEU A 215 1.10 10.67 3.96
C LEU A 215 -0.43 10.67 4.13
N GLU A 216 -1.09 11.80 3.87
CA GLU A 216 -2.54 11.95 3.92
C GLU A 216 -3.26 11.47 2.63
N GLY A 217 -2.52 11.02 1.62
CA GLY A 217 -3.09 10.60 0.33
C GLY A 217 -3.73 11.73 -0.48
N LYS A 218 -3.35 12.99 -0.19
CA LYS A 218 -3.94 14.18 -0.81
C LYS A 218 -3.22 14.66 -2.06
N HIS A 219 -2.04 14.12 -2.35
CA HIS A 219 -1.28 14.54 -3.54
C HIS A 219 -2.05 14.21 -4.84
N PRO A 220 -2.04 15.11 -5.85
CA PRO A 220 -2.76 14.89 -7.11
C PRO A 220 -2.48 13.55 -7.78
N ALA A 221 -1.22 13.08 -7.79
CA ALA A 221 -0.84 11.78 -8.34
C ALA A 221 -1.54 10.61 -7.63
N GLN A 222 -1.61 10.64 -6.28
CA GLN A 222 -2.31 9.60 -5.51
C GLN A 222 -3.83 9.65 -5.76
N ARG A 223 -4.40 10.86 -5.80
CA ARG A 223 -5.84 11.04 -6.11
C ARG A 223 -6.20 10.59 -7.51
N ALA A 224 -5.30 10.76 -8.49
CA ALA A 224 -5.50 10.26 -9.84
C ALA A 224 -5.58 8.72 -9.86
N LEU A 225 -4.67 8.01 -9.17
CA LEU A 225 -4.72 6.55 -9.05
C LEU A 225 -5.98 6.06 -8.33
N ILE A 226 -6.37 6.71 -7.23
CA ILE A 226 -7.60 6.38 -6.49
C ILE A 226 -8.82 6.55 -7.39
N LYS A 227 -8.89 7.64 -8.16
CA LYS A 227 -9.99 7.90 -9.10
C LYS A 227 -10.06 6.84 -10.19
N GLU A 228 -8.93 6.45 -10.75
CA GLU A 228 -8.85 5.41 -11.78
C GLU A 228 -9.34 4.06 -11.27
N GLU A 229 -8.87 3.62 -10.10
CA GLU A 229 -9.32 2.37 -9.46
C GLU A 229 -10.83 2.39 -9.19
N LEU A 230 -11.36 3.51 -8.66
CA LEU A 230 -12.80 3.65 -8.41
C LEU A 230 -13.62 3.60 -9.72
N VAL A 231 -13.15 4.26 -10.79
CA VAL A 231 -13.81 4.22 -12.10
C VAL A 231 -13.79 2.81 -12.66
N ALA A 232 -12.66 2.11 -12.63
CA ALA A 232 -12.55 0.72 -13.06
C ALA A 232 -13.52 -0.18 -12.29
N HIS A 233 -13.58 -0.02 -10.96
CA HIS A 233 -14.49 -0.77 -10.10
C HIS A 233 -15.96 -0.50 -10.45
N MET A 234 -16.33 0.76 -10.65
CA MET A 234 -17.70 1.15 -11.05
C MET A 234 -18.07 0.60 -12.43
N LEU A 235 -17.14 0.61 -13.39
CA LEU A 235 -17.36 0.04 -14.72
C LEU A 235 -17.58 -1.48 -14.64
N CYS A 236 -16.75 -2.19 -13.88
CA CYS A 236 -16.93 -3.63 -13.66
C CYS A 236 -18.29 -3.94 -13.02
N ALA A 237 -18.67 -3.19 -11.98
CA ALA A 237 -19.98 -3.34 -11.33
C ALA A 237 -21.13 -3.07 -12.30
N GLY A 238 -21.00 -2.03 -13.14
CA GLY A 238 -21.98 -1.70 -14.19
C GLY A 238 -22.13 -2.80 -15.25
N LEU A 239 -21.00 -3.35 -15.72
CA LEU A 239 -21.01 -4.46 -16.70
C LEU A 239 -21.68 -5.72 -16.11
N LEU A 240 -21.33 -6.10 -14.87
CA LEU A 240 -21.97 -7.21 -14.18
C LEU A 240 -23.47 -6.98 -13.98
N LYS A 241 -23.87 -5.75 -13.62
CA LYS A 241 -25.29 -5.40 -13.50
C LYS A 241 -26.02 -5.58 -14.84
N ASN A 242 -25.48 -5.04 -15.94
CA ASN A 242 -26.07 -5.17 -17.26
C ASN A 242 -26.19 -6.63 -17.71
N GLU A 243 -25.16 -7.45 -17.46
CA GLU A 243 -25.21 -8.89 -17.75
C GLU A 243 -26.34 -9.60 -17.00
N LEU A 244 -26.53 -9.22 -15.72
CA LEU A 244 -27.57 -9.80 -14.87
C LEU A 244 -28.97 -9.30 -15.26
N GLU A 245 -29.11 -8.03 -15.65
CA GLU A 245 -30.37 -7.46 -16.13
C GLU A 245 -30.82 -8.07 -17.48
N GLY A 246 -29.88 -8.57 -18.27
CA GLY A 246 -30.18 -9.32 -19.49
C GLY A 246 -30.76 -10.73 -19.26
N ARG A 247 -30.66 -11.25 -18.02
CA ARG A 247 -31.25 -12.57 -17.68
C ARG A 247 -32.77 -12.46 -17.51
N LYS A 248 -33.49 -13.40 -18.05
CA LYS A 248 -34.94 -13.52 -17.85
C LYS A 248 -35.23 -14.26 -16.52
N GLY A 249 -36.10 -13.73 -15.72
CA GLY A 249 -36.65 -14.36 -14.53
C GLY A 249 -38.13 -14.69 -14.71
N PRO A 250 -38.68 -15.64 -13.94
CA PRO A 250 -40.12 -15.85 -13.94
C PRO A 250 -40.83 -14.64 -13.38
N SER A 251 -41.89 -14.18 -14.05
CA SER A 251 -42.78 -13.17 -13.46
C SER A 251 -43.65 -13.82 -12.39
N MET A 252 -43.66 -13.21 -11.21
CA MET A 252 -44.47 -13.63 -10.04
C MET A 252 -45.67 -12.71 -9.92
N ASP A 253 -46.61 -12.76 -10.88
CA ASP A 253 -47.81 -11.89 -10.94
C ASP A 253 -49.09 -12.63 -10.49
N LYS A 254 -48.96 -13.74 -9.76
CA LYS A 254 -50.12 -14.41 -9.22
C LYS A 254 -50.60 -13.73 -7.95
N THR A 255 -51.73 -13.04 -7.99
CA THR A 255 -52.47 -12.63 -6.81
C THR A 255 -52.88 -13.86 -6.02
N SER A 256 -52.30 -14.05 -4.84
CA SER A 256 -52.65 -15.15 -3.97
C SER A 256 -53.36 -14.55 -2.72
N ASP A 257 -54.46 -15.18 -2.28
CA ASP A 257 -55.08 -14.86 -0.98
C ASP A 257 -54.16 -15.04 0.20
N ALA A 258 -52.96 -15.62 -0.04
CA ALA A 258 -51.96 -15.87 0.99
C ALA A 258 -51.39 -14.57 1.60
N GLU A 259 -51.20 -13.53 0.77
CA GLU A 259 -50.70 -12.21 1.25
C GLU A 259 -51.71 -11.56 2.18
N GLU A 260 -53.03 -11.57 1.79
CA GLU A 260 -54.09 -10.99 2.63
C GLU A 260 -54.31 -11.76 3.94
N LYS A 261 -54.28 -13.09 3.85
CA LYS A 261 -54.33 -13.97 5.05
C LYS A 261 -53.18 -13.76 5.99
N PHE A 262 -51.96 -13.61 5.44
CA PHE A 262 -50.76 -13.39 6.24
C PHE A 262 -50.83 -12.01 6.92
N THR A 263 -51.11 -10.95 6.17
CA THR A 263 -51.17 -9.60 6.71
C THR A 263 -52.30 -9.46 7.76
N SER A 264 -53.42 -10.14 7.57
CA SER A 264 -54.53 -10.19 8.52
C SER A 264 -54.19 -10.99 9.78
N SER A 265 -53.28 -11.92 9.72
CA SER A 265 -52.82 -12.72 10.85
C SER A 265 -51.79 -12.03 11.76
N LEU A 266 -51.23 -10.88 11.31
CA LEU A 266 -50.26 -10.14 12.10
C LEU A 266 -50.94 -9.44 13.28
N GLU A 267 -50.36 -9.55 14.47
CA GLU A 267 -50.82 -8.86 15.68
C GLU A 267 -50.51 -7.35 15.69
N PHE A 268 -49.89 -6.85 14.62
CA PHE A 268 -49.46 -5.47 14.47
C PHE A 268 -49.72 -4.93 13.05
N VAL A 269 -49.76 -3.62 12.91
CA VAL A 269 -49.91 -2.97 11.60
C VAL A 269 -48.54 -2.68 10.98
N LEU A 270 -48.39 -2.98 9.69
CA LEU A 270 -47.18 -2.65 8.98
C LEU A 270 -46.92 -1.15 8.97
N THR A 271 -45.67 -0.78 9.24
CA THR A 271 -45.23 0.63 9.14
C THR A 271 -45.26 1.14 7.71
N GLY A 272 -45.32 2.46 7.53
CA GLY A 272 -45.27 3.07 6.21
C GLY A 272 -44.00 2.72 5.41
N ALA A 273 -42.87 2.53 6.11
CA ALA A 273 -41.62 2.11 5.48
C ALA A 273 -41.70 0.64 4.97
N GLN A 274 -42.24 -0.28 5.77
CA GLN A 274 -42.42 -1.68 5.37
C GLN A 274 -43.39 -1.80 4.17
N LYS A 275 -44.48 -1.03 4.16
CA LYS A 275 -45.42 -1.01 3.02
C LYS A 275 -44.77 -0.53 1.75
N ARG A 276 -44.04 0.59 1.76
CA ARG A 276 -43.31 1.10 0.58
C ARG A 276 -42.30 0.09 0.07
N THR A 277 -41.48 -0.48 0.95
CA THR A 277 -40.48 -1.47 0.60
C THR A 277 -41.14 -2.72 -0.03
N TRP A 278 -42.26 -3.15 0.53
CA TRP A 278 -43.03 -4.26 0.00
C TRP A 278 -43.58 -3.97 -1.41
N GLU A 279 -44.15 -2.80 -1.64
CA GLU A 279 -44.66 -2.39 -2.96
C GLU A 279 -43.55 -2.34 -4.01
N GLU A 280 -42.36 -1.86 -3.65
CA GLU A 280 -41.19 -1.87 -4.54
C GLU A 280 -40.74 -3.29 -4.87
N ILE A 281 -40.63 -4.18 -3.89
CA ILE A 281 -40.28 -5.60 -4.09
C ILE A 281 -41.31 -6.29 -4.96
N ARG A 282 -42.61 -6.06 -4.70
CA ARG A 282 -43.71 -6.61 -5.48
C ARG A 282 -43.68 -6.16 -6.93
N SER A 283 -43.37 -4.89 -7.16
CA SER A 283 -43.22 -4.35 -8.52
C SER A 283 -42.08 -5.02 -9.28
N ASP A 284 -40.93 -5.24 -8.60
CA ASP A 284 -39.79 -5.92 -9.24
C ASP A 284 -40.07 -7.40 -9.52
N LEU A 285 -40.74 -8.11 -8.59
CA LEU A 285 -41.08 -9.53 -8.75
C LEU A 285 -42.13 -9.79 -9.84
N LYS A 286 -43.00 -8.82 -10.14
CA LYS A 286 -43.91 -8.85 -11.27
C LYS A 286 -43.22 -8.72 -12.63
N GLY A 287 -42.02 -8.18 -12.63
CA GLY A 287 -41.18 -8.08 -13.81
C GLY A 287 -40.70 -9.45 -14.30
N ASN A 288 -40.17 -9.47 -15.52
CA ASN A 288 -39.57 -10.66 -16.11
C ASN A 288 -38.04 -10.70 -15.93
N ARG A 289 -37.51 -9.92 -14.98
CA ARG A 289 -36.10 -9.86 -14.65
C ARG A 289 -35.86 -10.37 -13.24
N PRO A 290 -34.72 -11.01 -12.92
CA PRO A 290 -34.36 -11.41 -11.55
C PRO A 290 -34.26 -10.21 -10.64
N MET A 291 -35.05 -10.17 -9.58
CA MET A 291 -34.91 -9.14 -8.55
C MET A 291 -33.63 -9.35 -7.73
N ARG A 292 -32.90 -8.26 -7.48
CA ARG A 292 -31.72 -8.22 -6.61
C ARG A 292 -31.79 -6.98 -5.73
N ARG A 293 -32.36 -7.13 -4.53
CA ARG A 293 -32.46 -6.05 -3.55
C ARG A 293 -31.81 -6.47 -2.24
N LEU A 294 -31.10 -5.56 -1.62
CA LEU A 294 -30.63 -5.68 -0.24
C LEU A 294 -31.66 -5.01 0.67
N LEU A 295 -32.33 -5.81 1.51
CA LEU A 295 -33.22 -5.28 2.55
C LEU A 295 -32.40 -4.95 3.80
N GLN A 296 -32.21 -3.66 4.09
CA GLN A 296 -31.46 -3.15 5.22
C GLN A 296 -32.36 -2.45 6.23
N GLY A 297 -32.05 -2.59 7.51
CA GLY A 297 -32.75 -1.92 8.61
C GLY A 297 -32.24 -2.43 9.95
N ASP A 298 -32.59 -1.75 11.03
CA ASP A 298 -32.17 -2.10 12.38
C ASP A 298 -32.71 -3.45 12.86
N VAL A 299 -32.11 -3.99 13.93
CA VAL A 299 -32.62 -5.21 14.60
C VAL A 299 -34.03 -4.91 15.12
N GLY A 300 -34.99 -5.79 14.81
CA GLY A 300 -36.38 -5.59 15.21
C GLY A 300 -37.21 -4.72 14.25
N SER A 301 -36.64 -4.17 13.16
CA SER A 301 -37.38 -3.35 12.18
C SER A 301 -38.39 -4.12 11.31
N GLY A 302 -38.53 -5.43 11.51
CA GLY A 302 -39.51 -6.27 10.78
C GLY A 302 -39.08 -6.70 9.38
N LYS A 303 -37.75 -6.75 9.09
CA LYS A 303 -37.23 -7.25 7.82
C LYS A 303 -37.75 -8.65 7.45
N THR A 304 -37.88 -9.52 8.43
CA THR A 304 -38.40 -10.88 8.25
C THR A 304 -39.83 -10.89 7.73
N VAL A 305 -40.68 -9.97 8.18
CA VAL A 305 -42.04 -9.87 7.70
C VAL A 305 -42.11 -9.52 6.24
N VAL A 306 -41.31 -8.53 5.81
CA VAL A 306 -41.19 -8.15 4.38
C VAL A 306 -40.64 -9.32 3.53
N ALA A 307 -39.66 -10.07 4.07
CA ALA A 307 -39.12 -11.26 3.38
C ALA A 307 -40.16 -12.36 3.23
N ILE A 308 -40.97 -12.65 4.27
CA ILE A 308 -42.08 -13.61 4.21
C ILE A 308 -43.11 -13.18 3.17
N MET A 309 -43.53 -11.92 3.18
CA MET A 309 -44.45 -11.37 2.15
C MET A 309 -43.91 -11.58 0.73
N SER A 310 -42.59 -11.44 0.53
CA SER A 310 -41.92 -11.67 -0.75
C SER A 310 -41.95 -13.15 -1.19
N MET A 311 -42.07 -14.11 -0.27
CA MET A 311 -42.14 -15.54 -0.55
C MET A 311 -43.59 -16.02 -0.80
N LEU A 312 -44.58 -15.20 -0.50
CA LEU A 312 -46.00 -15.54 -0.68
C LEU A 312 -46.55 -15.15 -2.06
N LEU A 313 -45.76 -14.41 -2.84
CA LEU A 313 -46.03 -14.13 -4.26
C LEU A 313 -45.68 -15.32 -5.14
#